data_995dd63e161e6bdd7eb1300e59639cd4
#
_entry.id   995dd63e161e6bdd7eb1300e59639cd4
#
_cell.length_a   1.000
_cell.length_b   1.000
_cell.length_c   1.000
_cell.angle_alpha   90.00
_cell.angle_beta   90.00
_cell.angle_gamma   90.00
#
_symmetry.space_group_name_H-M   'P 1'
#
loop_
_entity.id
_entity.type
_entity.pdbx_description
1 polymer ?
#
loop_
_entity_poly.entity_id
_entity_poly.type
_entity_poly.pdbx_seq_one_letter_code
_entity_poly.pdbx_strand_id
1 'polypeptide(L)'
;MILVFIEYTEELDSFLQYLHKNELKLSEFNIVALSTAVQVVLLKRKIKYKNTLAYFGNESHRSCLLKSDSIVQFLNKELKVNSDLRIDGYKEWYVFLIRHLVNHILWLIEIVSNAVSETRPEEILVIKIQSNNYHGPFINEDERYLSSVVSGLCSEQGYLVNEIKSDKYLRNHNSFSRIKPKT
;
A
#
# COMPACT_ATOMS: atom_id res chain seq x y z
N MET A 1 -17.62 -14.01 -3.41
CA MET A 1 -16.21 -14.20 -2.98
C MET A 1 -15.63 -12.84 -2.63
N ILE A 2 -15.03 -12.69 -1.46
CA ILE A 2 -14.53 -11.42 -0.93
C ILE A 2 -13.02 -11.33 -1.20
N LEU A 3 -12.57 -10.20 -1.77
CA LEU A 3 -11.15 -9.92 -2.00
C LEU A 3 -10.61 -9.04 -0.87
N VAL A 4 -9.44 -9.39 -0.32
CA VAL A 4 -8.78 -8.59 0.72
C VAL A 4 -7.32 -8.38 0.39
N PHE A 5 -6.86 -7.14 0.49
CA PHE A 5 -5.46 -6.76 0.32
C PHE A 5 -4.83 -6.53 1.70
N ILE A 6 -3.65 -7.10 1.93
CA ILE A 6 -2.93 -7.00 3.20
C ILE A 6 -1.48 -6.63 2.92
N GLU A 7 -1.05 -5.49 3.44
CA GLU A 7 0.32 -4.97 3.27
C GLU A 7 1.16 -5.16 4.54
N TYR A 8 0.52 -5.03 5.72
CA TYR A 8 1.20 -5.07 7.01
C TYR A 8 0.71 -6.22 7.90
N THR A 9 1.58 -6.70 8.78
CA THR A 9 1.24 -7.78 9.71
C THR A 9 0.13 -7.42 10.68
N GLU A 10 0.03 -6.15 11.05
CA GLU A 10 -1.02 -5.59 11.90
C GLU A 10 -2.40 -5.62 11.21
N GLU A 11 -2.41 -5.42 9.90
CA GLU A 11 -3.63 -5.60 9.09
C GLU A 11 -4.08 -7.06 9.09
N LEU A 12 -3.14 -7.98 8.91
CA LEU A 12 -3.44 -9.41 8.97
C LEU A 12 -4.03 -9.80 10.32
N ASP A 13 -3.44 -9.34 11.41
CA ASP A 13 -3.97 -9.64 12.74
C ASP A 13 -5.38 -9.05 12.95
N SER A 14 -5.62 -7.83 12.47
CA SER A 14 -6.94 -7.19 12.53
C SER A 14 -7.96 -7.92 11.68
N PHE A 15 -7.57 -8.36 10.49
CA PHE A 15 -8.39 -9.18 9.62
C PHE A 15 -8.79 -10.51 10.30
N LEU A 16 -7.83 -11.23 10.89
CA LEU A 16 -8.10 -12.49 11.57
C LEU A 16 -8.99 -12.31 12.80
N GLN A 17 -8.86 -11.20 13.53
CA GLN A 17 -9.77 -10.85 14.63
C GLN A 17 -11.18 -10.56 14.12
N TYR A 18 -11.30 -9.84 13.00
CA TYR A 18 -12.59 -9.59 12.36
C TYR A 18 -13.29 -10.88 11.95
N LEU A 19 -12.56 -11.81 11.32
CA LEU A 19 -13.11 -13.13 10.96
C LEU A 19 -13.63 -13.88 12.20
N HIS A 20 -12.84 -13.91 13.25
CA HIS A 20 -13.22 -14.60 14.50
C HIS A 20 -14.46 -13.96 15.13
N LYS A 21 -14.50 -12.63 15.21
CA LYS A 21 -15.62 -11.89 15.82
C LYS A 21 -16.95 -12.08 15.08
N ASN A 22 -16.89 -12.23 13.75
CA ASN A 22 -18.07 -12.34 12.90
C ASN A 22 -18.35 -13.80 12.46
N GLU A 23 -17.63 -14.78 13.02
CA GLU A 23 -17.77 -16.21 12.71
C GLU A 23 -17.61 -16.55 11.21
N LEU A 24 -16.80 -15.75 10.48
CA LEU A 24 -16.57 -15.90 9.06
C LEU A 24 -15.47 -16.91 8.77
N LYS A 25 -15.60 -17.62 7.64
CA LYS A 25 -14.61 -18.63 7.24
C LYS A 25 -13.57 -18.05 6.30
N LEU A 26 -12.30 -18.35 6.55
CA LEU A 26 -11.19 -17.97 5.67
C LEU A 26 -11.37 -18.40 4.20
N SER A 27 -12.13 -19.48 3.96
CA SER A 27 -12.40 -19.97 2.61
C SER A 27 -13.26 -19.04 1.75
N GLU A 28 -13.92 -18.07 2.35
CA GLU A 28 -14.75 -17.08 1.66
C GLU A 28 -13.92 -15.92 1.10
N PHE A 29 -12.64 -15.86 1.52
CA PHE A 29 -11.75 -14.74 1.21
C PHE A 29 -10.62 -15.14 0.26
N ASN A 30 -10.36 -14.27 -0.70
CA ASN A 30 -9.18 -14.31 -1.55
C ASN A 30 -8.18 -13.26 -1.03
N ILE A 31 -7.09 -13.73 -0.41
CA ILE A 31 -6.11 -12.87 0.25
C ILE A 31 -4.98 -12.54 -0.73
N VAL A 32 -4.71 -11.25 -0.93
CA VAL A 32 -3.55 -10.75 -1.67
C VAL A 32 -2.56 -10.15 -0.67
N ALA A 33 -1.41 -10.81 -0.54
CA ALA A 33 -0.35 -10.40 0.37
C ALA A 33 0.67 -9.50 -0.35
N LEU A 34 0.72 -8.22 0.00
CA LEU A 34 1.55 -7.22 -0.68
C LEU A 34 2.98 -7.19 -0.17
N SER A 35 3.25 -7.54 1.09
CA SER A 35 4.60 -7.56 1.66
C SER A 35 5.10 -8.96 1.98
N THR A 36 6.43 -9.13 1.92
CA THR A 36 7.09 -10.38 2.30
C THR A 36 6.82 -10.76 3.75
N ALA A 37 6.72 -9.76 4.65
CA ALA A 37 6.44 -10.00 6.06
C ALA A 37 5.08 -10.70 6.25
N VAL A 38 4.04 -10.21 5.57
CA VAL A 38 2.70 -10.83 5.58
C VAL A 38 2.73 -12.22 4.97
N GLN A 39 3.41 -12.40 3.83
CA GLN A 39 3.54 -13.72 3.17
C GLN A 39 4.16 -14.76 4.11
N VAL A 40 5.22 -14.40 4.83
CA VAL A 40 5.87 -15.30 5.81
C VAL A 40 4.91 -15.70 6.93
N VAL A 41 4.11 -14.76 7.45
CA VAL A 41 3.15 -15.05 8.52
C VAL A 41 2.02 -15.95 8.01
N LEU A 42 1.47 -15.66 6.83
CA LEU A 42 0.43 -16.48 6.19
C LEU A 42 0.92 -17.90 5.92
N LEU A 43 2.15 -18.03 5.40
CA LEU A 43 2.78 -19.33 5.14
C LEU A 43 2.93 -20.15 6.44
N LYS A 44 3.43 -19.52 7.52
CA LYS A 44 3.57 -20.17 8.84
C LYS A 44 2.23 -20.63 9.41
N ARG A 45 1.17 -19.87 9.17
CA ARG A 45 -0.20 -20.18 9.61
C ARG A 45 -0.94 -21.12 8.63
N LYS A 46 -0.30 -21.56 7.55
CA LYS A 46 -0.88 -22.40 6.48
C LYS A 46 -2.15 -21.80 5.86
N ILE A 47 -2.20 -20.48 5.76
CA ILE A 47 -3.30 -19.74 5.14
C ILE A 47 -2.95 -19.55 3.67
N LYS A 48 -3.89 -19.87 2.76
CA LYS A 48 -3.73 -19.67 1.33
C LYS A 48 -3.77 -18.17 1.00
N TYR A 49 -2.89 -17.74 0.11
CA TYR A 49 -2.83 -16.36 -0.39
C TYR A 49 -2.27 -16.32 -1.80
N LYS A 50 -2.46 -15.21 -2.48
CA LYS A 50 -1.73 -14.85 -3.69
C LYS A 50 -0.73 -13.74 -3.36
N ASN A 51 0.45 -13.81 -3.93
CA ASN A 51 1.47 -12.77 -3.77
C ASN A 51 1.33 -11.72 -4.89
N THR A 52 2.11 -10.65 -4.80
CA THR A 52 2.14 -9.56 -5.77
C THR A 52 2.52 -10.01 -7.18
N LEU A 53 3.37 -11.04 -7.31
CA LEU A 53 3.81 -11.55 -8.61
C LEU A 53 2.68 -12.19 -9.42
N ALA A 54 1.58 -12.58 -8.76
CA ALA A 54 0.40 -13.07 -9.46
C ALA A 54 -0.28 -11.97 -10.29
N TYR A 55 -0.11 -10.69 -9.90
CA TYR A 55 -0.82 -9.55 -10.47
C TYR A 55 0.08 -8.46 -11.04
N PHE A 56 1.40 -8.60 -10.89
CA PHE A 56 2.38 -7.61 -11.31
C PHE A 56 3.53 -8.26 -12.09
N GLY A 57 3.36 -8.36 -13.39
CA GLY A 57 4.35 -8.93 -14.30
C GLY A 57 5.30 -7.88 -14.90
N ASN A 58 6.16 -8.33 -15.83
CA ASN A 58 7.13 -7.46 -16.50
C ASN A 58 6.48 -6.32 -17.28
N GLU A 59 5.33 -6.56 -17.92
CA GLU A 59 4.61 -5.52 -18.67
C GLU A 59 4.02 -4.46 -17.73
N SER A 60 3.44 -4.88 -16.60
CA SER A 60 2.96 -3.98 -15.54
C SER A 60 4.10 -3.11 -15.01
N HIS A 61 5.26 -3.72 -14.75
CA HIS A 61 6.45 -2.98 -14.33
C HIS A 61 6.88 -1.92 -15.35
N ARG A 62 6.97 -2.30 -16.61
CA ARG A 62 7.33 -1.38 -17.72
C ARG A 62 6.31 -0.26 -17.85
N SER A 63 5.02 -0.57 -17.80
CA SER A 63 3.93 0.42 -17.86
C SER A 63 4.03 1.44 -16.71
N CYS A 64 4.24 0.95 -15.47
CA CYS A 64 4.40 1.82 -14.30
C CYS A 64 5.61 2.76 -14.44
N LEU A 65 6.75 2.26 -14.92
CA LEU A 65 7.94 3.08 -15.13
C LEU A 65 7.70 4.20 -16.15
N LEU A 66 7.08 3.90 -17.29
CA LEU A 66 6.78 4.89 -18.32
C LEU A 66 5.78 5.96 -17.84
N LYS A 67 4.73 5.54 -17.12
CA LYS A 67 3.76 6.46 -16.52
C LYS A 67 4.41 7.34 -15.45
N SER A 68 5.26 6.74 -14.61
CA SER A 68 6.00 7.48 -13.58
C SER A 68 6.93 8.54 -14.19
N ASP A 69 7.68 8.17 -15.22
CA ASP A 69 8.57 9.13 -15.91
C ASP A 69 7.77 10.29 -16.50
N SER A 70 6.63 10.04 -17.13
CA SER A 70 5.77 11.08 -17.67
C SER A 70 5.25 12.04 -16.60
N ILE A 71 4.79 11.50 -15.46
CA ILE A 71 4.29 12.30 -14.33
C ILE A 71 5.43 13.14 -13.74
N VAL A 72 6.59 12.54 -13.51
CA VAL A 72 7.75 13.24 -12.95
C VAL A 72 8.26 14.34 -13.89
N GLN A 73 8.27 14.09 -15.21
CA GLN A 73 8.63 15.10 -16.20
C GLN A 73 7.65 16.29 -16.20
N PHE A 74 6.35 16.00 -16.13
CA PHE A 74 5.31 17.02 -16.01
C PHE A 74 5.54 17.87 -14.74
N LEU A 75 5.66 17.24 -13.58
CA LEU A 75 5.90 17.93 -12.31
C LEU A 75 7.19 18.76 -12.33
N ASN A 76 8.27 18.25 -12.93
CA ASN A 76 9.51 19.00 -13.09
C ASN A 76 9.35 20.25 -13.97
N LYS A 77 8.52 20.18 -14.99
CA LYS A 77 8.22 21.32 -15.87
C LYS A 77 7.45 22.39 -15.08
N GLU A 78 6.42 22.00 -14.34
CA GLU A 78 5.61 22.89 -13.52
C GLU A 78 6.44 23.54 -12.39
N LEU A 79 7.31 22.78 -11.74
CA LEU A 79 8.22 23.31 -10.71
C LEU A 79 9.25 24.30 -11.27
N LYS A 80 9.65 24.17 -12.55
CA LYS A 80 10.55 25.13 -13.20
C LYS A 80 9.85 26.47 -13.53
N VAL A 81 8.57 26.42 -13.84
CA VAL A 81 7.77 27.62 -14.14
C VAL A 81 7.54 28.46 -12.89
N ASN A 82 7.46 27.82 -11.72
CA ASN A 82 7.23 28.47 -10.43
C ASN A 82 8.55 28.75 -9.65
N SER A 83 9.64 29.05 -10.34
CA SER A 83 11.03 29.12 -9.83
C SER A 83 11.36 30.26 -8.84
N ASP A 84 10.41 30.95 -8.26
CA ASP A 84 10.62 31.86 -7.11
C ASP A 84 10.98 31.13 -5.81
N LEU A 85 10.88 29.81 -5.80
CA LEU A 85 11.37 28.98 -4.71
C LEU A 85 12.89 28.77 -4.87
N ARG A 86 13.70 29.52 -4.11
CA ARG A 86 15.16 29.35 -3.97
C ARG A 86 15.53 28.00 -3.35
N ILE A 87 15.13 26.87 -3.99
CA ILE A 87 15.36 25.52 -3.50
C ILE A 87 16.34 24.76 -4.42
N ASP A 88 17.31 25.43 -4.99
CA ASP A 88 18.20 24.82 -5.98
C ASP A 88 18.96 23.59 -5.46
N GLY A 89 19.29 23.53 -4.16
CA GLY A 89 19.97 22.37 -3.55
C GLY A 89 19.08 21.19 -3.17
N TYR A 90 17.76 21.37 -3.10
CA TYR A 90 16.82 20.33 -2.66
C TYR A 90 15.98 19.76 -3.80
N LYS A 91 16.07 20.33 -4.99
CA LYS A 91 15.21 20.00 -6.12
C LYS A 91 15.35 18.55 -6.57
N GLU A 92 16.59 18.08 -6.71
CA GLU A 92 16.87 16.72 -7.16
C GLU A 92 16.38 15.69 -6.13
N TRP A 93 16.54 16.00 -4.85
CA TRP A 93 16.07 15.15 -3.76
C TRP A 93 14.52 15.11 -3.72
N TYR A 94 13.88 16.25 -3.94
CA TYR A 94 12.41 16.34 -4.00
C TYR A 94 11.84 15.53 -5.17
N VAL A 95 12.47 15.63 -6.34
CA VAL A 95 12.11 14.85 -7.53
C VAL A 95 12.29 13.35 -7.28
N PHE A 96 13.36 12.96 -6.60
CA PHE A 96 13.58 11.55 -6.22
C PHE A 96 12.47 11.03 -5.30
N LEU A 97 12.10 11.79 -4.27
CA LEU A 97 11.01 11.40 -3.36
C LEU A 97 9.66 11.29 -4.07
N ILE A 98 9.34 12.29 -4.91
CA ILE A 98 8.10 12.26 -5.71
C ILE A 98 8.09 11.03 -6.62
N ARG A 99 9.19 10.73 -7.30
CA ARG A 99 9.32 9.56 -8.15
C ARG A 99 9.07 8.27 -7.37
N HIS A 100 9.63 8.15 -6.18
CA HIS A 100 9.42 6.97 -5.33
C HIS A 100 7.96 6.80 -4.93
N LEU A 101 7.31 7.89 -4.51
CA LEU A 101 5.90 7.92 -4.17
C LEU A 101 5.01 7.55 -5.36
N VAL A 102 5.24 8.18 -6.52
CA VAL A 102 4.48 7.92 -7.75
C VAL A 102 4.62 6.44 -8.17
N ASN A 103 5.84 5.91 -8.14
CA ASN A 103 6.08 4.49 -8.44
C ASN A 103 5.30 3.57 -7.51
N HIS A 104 5.29 3.87 -6.21
CA HIS A 104 4.57 3.05 -5.23
C HIS A 104 3.06 3.10 -5.46
N ILE A 105 2.49 4.28 -5.70
CA ILE A 105 1.06 4.42 -6.00
C ILE A 105 0.68 3.70 -7.29
N LEU A 106 1.45 3.85 -8.36
CA LEU A 106 1.21 3.17 -9.63
C LEU A 106 1.31 1.65 -9.49
N TRP A 107 2.25 1.16 -8.69
CA TRP A 107 2.38 -0.25 -8.38
C TRP A 107 1.13 -0.79 -7.66
N LEU A 108 0.61 -0.06 -6.66
CA LEU A 108 -0.63 -0.43 -5.98
C LEU A 108 -1.84 -0.43 -6.94
N ILE A 109 -1.98 0.62 -7.77
CA ILE A 109 -3.06 0.73 -8.75
C ILE A 109 -3.04 -0.48 -9.69
N GLU A 110 -1.87 -0.85 -10.21
CA GLU A 110 -1.74 -1.96 -11.16
C GLU A 110 -2.09 -3.30 -10.50
N ILE A 111 -1.59 -3.57 -9.31
CA ILE A 111 -1.91 -4.81 -8.58
C ILE A 111 -3.40 -4.89 -8.25
N VAL A 112 -3.98 -3.81 -7.74
CA VAL A 112 -5.39 -3.78 -7.38
C VAL A 112 -6.26 -3.98 -8.63
N SER A 113 -5.97 -3.25 -9.71
CA SER A 113 -6.72 -3.38 -10.98
C SER A 113 -6.67 -4.80 -11.53
N ASN A 114 -5.48 -5.40 -11.58
CA ASN A 114 -5.30 -6.75 -12.11
C ASN A 114 -5.97 -7.81 -11.21
N ALA A 115 -5.83 -7.67 -9.88
CA ALA A 115 -6.46 -8.59 -8.95
C ALA A 115 -8.00 -8.54 -9.04
N VAL A 116 -8.57 -7.34 -9.11
CA VAL A 116 -10.02 -7.14 -9.23
C VAL A 116 -10.54 -7.66 -10.57
N SER A 117 -9.85 -7.35 -11.67
CA SER A 117 -10.20 -7.80 -13.01
C SER A 117 -10.18 -9.33 -13.14
N GLU A 118 -9.15 -10.00 -12.56
CA GLU A 118 -9.02 -11.45 -12.60
C GLU A 118 -10.05 -12.15 -11.70
N THR A 119 -10.24 -11.63 -10.47
CA THR A 119 -11.05 -12.32 -9.46
C THR A 119 -12.54 -11.98 -9.55
N ARG A 120 -12.88 -10.82 -10.10
CA ARG A 120 -14.25 -10.29 -10.18
C ARG A 120 -15.00 -10.47 -8.85
N PRO A 121 -14.49 -9.87 -7.77
CA PRO A 121 -15.05 -10.09 -6.44
C PRO A 121 -16.44 -9.47 -6.32
N GLU A 122 -17.28 -10.04 -5.48
CA GLU A 122 -18.58 -9.45 -5.09
C GLU A 122 -18.37 -8.27 -4.13
N GLU A 123 -17.32 -8.38 -3.31
CA GLU A 123 -17.00 -7.43 -2.27
C GLU A 123 -15.48 -7.33 -2.10
N ILE A 124 -15.00 -6.14 -1.76
CA ILE A 124 -13.61 -5.88 -1.45
C ILE A 124 -13.51 -5.36 -0.03
N LEU A 125 -12.65 -6.00 0.76
CA LEU A 125 -12.43 -5.64 2.14
C LEU A 125 -11.09 -4.90 2.30
N VAL A 126 -11.14 -3.75 2.93
CA VAL A 126 -9.98 -2.91 3.23
C VAL A 126 -9.82 -2.77 4.73
N ILE A 127 -8.60 -2.89 5.22
CA ILE A 127 -8.30 -2.76 6.64
C ILE A 127 -7.64 -1.40 6.86
N LYS A 128 -8.33 -0.55 7.64
CA LYS A 128 -7.84 0.79 7.97
C LYS A 128 -7.22 0.78 9.35
N ILE A 129 -5.91 0.84 9.41
CA ILE A 129 -5.15 0.97 10.66
C ILE A 129 -4.85 2.44 10.90
N GLN A 130 -4.95 2.87 12.15
CA GLN A 130 -4.50 4.20 12.55
C GLN A 130 -2.98 4.19 12.75
N SER A 131 -2.28 5.17 12.20
CA SER A 131 -0.88 5.43 12.52
C SER A 131 -0.80 6.64 13.41
N ASN A 132 -0.04 6.51 14.51
CA ASN A 132 0.15 7.60 15.48
C ASN A 132 1.46 8.38 15.25
N ASN A 133 2.19 8.07 14.18
CA ASN A 133 3.54 8.55 14.03
C ASN A 133 3.66 9.57 12.91
N TYR A 134 3.79 10.80 13.32
CA TYR A 134 4.24 11.89 12.47
C TYR A 134 5.76 11.77 12.29
N HIS A 135 6.19 11.20 11.18
CA HIS A 135 7.60 11.04 10.87
C HIS A 135 7.97 11.74 9.57
N GLY A 136 8.46 12.92 9.74
CA GLY A 136 9.16 13.68 8.72
C GLY A 136 8.31 14.71 7.99
N PRO A 137 8.94 15.75 7.47
CA PRO A 137 8.27 16.92 6.90
C PRO A 137 7.69 16.68 5.50
N PHE A 138 7.88 15.51 4.89
CA PHE A 138 7.61 15.34 3.45
C PHE A 138 6.77 14.11 3.07
N ILE A 139 6.62 13.13 3.94
CA ILE A 139 5.80 11.94 3.69
C ILE A 139 5.00 11.70 4.94
N ASN A 140 3.69 11.83 4.84
CA ASN A 140 2.80 11.43 5.90
C ASN A 140 2.70 9.90 5.87
N GLU A 141 3.49 9.22 6.70
CA GLU A 141 3.44 7.76 6.85
C GLU A 141 2.08 7.29 7.39
N ASP A 142 1.25 8.23 7.85
CA ASP A 142 -0.11 7.97 8.30
C ASP A 142 -1.06 7.74 7.14
N GLU A 143 -0.73 8.18 5.93
CA GLU A 143 -1.52 7.94 4.74
C GLU A 143 -1.13 6.62 4.09
N ARG A 144 -1.92 5.61 4.39
CA ARG A 144 -1.81 4.32 3.73
C ARG A 144 -2.46 4.41 2.37
N TYR A 145 -1.62 4.53 1.38
CA TYR A 145 -2.06 4.64 -0.01
C TYR A 145 -2.89 3.45 -0.46
N LEU A 146 -2.66 2.25 0.09
CA LEU A 146 -3.42 1.06 -0.27
C LEU A 146 -4.92 1.23 -0.05
N SER A 147 -5.35 1.67 1.13
CA SER A 147 -6.78 1.85 1.41
C SER A 147 -7.41 2.92 0.52
N SER A 148 -6.69 4.02 0.29
CA SER A 148 -7.15 5.10 -0.60
C SER A 148 -7.21 4.65 -2.06
N VAL A 149 -6.20 3.90 -2.54
CA VAL A 149 -6.18 3.35 -3.90
C VAL A 149 -7.32 2.36 -4.11
N VAL A 150 -7.51 1.42 -3.17
CA VAL A 150 -8.59 0.43 -3.27
C VAL A 150 -9.96 1.11 -3.23
N SER A 151 -10.20 1.99 -2.26
CA SER A 151 -11.48 2.67 -2.12
C SER A 151 -11.78 3.56 -3.33
N GLY A 152 -10.82 4.35 -3.82
CA GLY A 152 -11.00 5.20 -4.99
C GLY A 152 -11.27 4.38 -6.26
N LEU A 153 -10.34 3.48 -6.61
CA LEU A 153 -10.40 2.74 -7.86
C LEU A 153 -11.61 1.79 -7.94
N CYS A 154 -11.89 1.07 -6.85
CA CYS A 154 -12.93 0.05 -6.87
C CYS A 154 -14.34 0.65 -6.74
N SER A 155 -14.49 1.74 -5.98
CA SER A 155 -15.77 2.46 -5.92
C SER A 155 -16.14 3.09 -7.26
N GLU A 156 -15.17 3.67 -7.99
CA GLU A 156 -15.39 4.20 -9.34
C GLU A 156 -15.82 3.10 -10.34
N GLN A 157 -15.37 1.86 -10.13
CA GLN A 157 -15.74 0.70 -10.94
C GLN A 157 -17.04 0.03 -10.48
N GLY A 158 -17.70 0.55 -9.44
CA GLY A 158 -18.97 0.06 -8.93
C GLY A 158 -18.88 -1.16 -8.02
N TYR A 159 -17.68 -1.50 -7.51
CA TYR A 159 -17.51 -2.56 -6.53
C TYR A 159 -17.91 -2.12 -5.12
N LEU A 160 -18.49 -3.04 -4.35
CA LEU A 160 -18.75 -2.82 -2.94
C LEU A 160 -17.44 -2.89 -2.15
N VAL A 161 -17.05 -1.78 -1.54
CA VAL A 161 -15.85 -1.69 -0.71
C VAL A 161 -16.25 -1.49 0.75
N ASN A 162 -15.91 -2.45 1.60
CA ASN A 162 -16.14 -2.40 3.04
C ASN A 162 -14.83 -2.12 3.79
N GLU A 163 -14.88 -1.21 4.76
CA GLU A 163 -13.73 -0.84 5.60
C GLU A 163 -13.82 -1.47 6.98
N ILE A 164 -12.79 -2.21 7.38
CA ILE A 164 -12.58 -2.62 8.77
C ILE A 164 -11.70 -1.58 9.45
N LYS A 165 -12.23 -0.93 10.47
CA LYS A 165 -11.42 -0.06 11.34
C LYS A 165 -10.69 -0.93 12.36
N SER A 166 -9.37 -0.83 12.39
CA SER A 166 -8.53 -1.51 13.36
C SER A 166 -8.20 -0.57 14.51
N ASP A 167 -8.31 -1.08 15.74
CA ASP A 167 -7.83 -0.38 16.94
C ASP A 167 -6.32 -0.53 17.14
N LYS A 168 -5.64 -1.25 16.26
CA LYS A 168 -4.18 -1.43 16.32
C LYS A 168 -3.47 -0.27 15.66
N TYR A 169 -2.37 0.11 16.27
CA TYR A 169 -1.45 1.09 15.73
C TYR A 169 -0.28 0.38 15.07
N LEU A 170 0.24 0.92 13.97
CA LEU A 170 1.51 0.47 13.43
C LEU A 170 2.60 0.66 14.48
N ARG A 171 3.27 -0.43 14.80
CA ARG A 171 4.51 -0.34 15.58
C ARG A 171 5.60 0.21 14.66
N ASN A 172 6.21 1.33 15.06
CA ASN A 172 7.41 1.83 14.42
C ASN A 172 8.50 0.76 14.48
N HIS A 173 8.78 0.12 13.37
CA HIS A 173 9.98 -0.73 13.23
C HIS A 173 11.28 0.10 13.14
N ASN A 174 11.18 1.43 13.11
CA ASN A 174 12.33 2.34 13.08
C ASN A 174 12.85 2.73 14.47
N SER A 175 12.54 1.99 15.51
CA SER A 175 13.39 2.08 16.71
C SER A 175 14.75 1.46 16.35
N PHE A 176 15.63 2.23 15.72
CA PHE A 176 17.05 2.04 15.88
C PHE A 176 17.28 1.98 17.39
N SER A 177 17.39 0.77 17.91
CA SER A 177 17.78 0.55 19.27
C SER A 177 19.07 1.32 19.43
N ARG A 178 19.02 2.40 20.20
CA ARG A 178 20.23 3.13 20.62
C ARG A 178 21.17 2.10 21.18
N ILE A 179 22.19 1.78 20.38
CA ILE A 179 23.34 1.01 20.86
C ILE A 179 23.91 1.91 21.97
N LYS A 180 23.59 1.59 23.21
CA LYS A 180 24.27 2.21 24.35
C LYS A 180 25.72 1.83 24.24
N PRO A 181 26.65 2.79 24.10
CA PRO A 181 28.06 2.43 24.18
C PRO A 181 28.28 1.80 25.55
N LYS A 182 28.84 0.60 25.58
CA LYS A 182 29.31 -0.01 26.83
C LYS A 182 30.44 0.89 27.36
N THR A 183 30.20 1.56 28.45
CA THR A 183 31.24 2.16 29.28
C THR A 183 32.06 1.06 29.96
#